data_7425a516b059fa8a6454cd92929b626d
#
_entry.id   7425a516b059fa8a6454cd92929b626d
#
_cell.length_a   1.000
_cell.length_b   1.000
_cell.length_c   1.000
_cell.angle_alpha   90.00
_cell.angle_beta   90.00
_cell.angle_gamma   90.00
#
_symmetry.space_group_name_H-M   'P 1'
#
loop_
_entity.id
_entity.type
_entity.pdbx_description
1 polymer ?
#
loop_
_entity_poly.entity_id
_entity_poly.type
_entity_poly.pdbx_seq_one_letter_code
_entity_poly.pdbx_strand_id
1 'polypeptide(L)'
;SKSLANAFIELTLTKAELPGAQQELTAAEAAQAVADRHNDDVATALAIAQANEAKAADALAQNSHDAQEAQDQLGNMARDAYQQGGVSGLSIALEATSPEDFTNRLVMMDTVMRVRGATLRGLDTVRAEGRAVQAHLVAVRQQVAELKLQAEAALAQAAAARDTAAAAKTKL
;
A
#
# COMPACT_ATOMS: atom_id res chain seq x y z
N SER A 1 22.25 62.63 -36.59
CA SER A 1 21.70 63.10 -35.30
C SER A 1 20.40 62.40 -34.90
N LYS A 2 19.49 62.08 -35.84
CA LYS A 2 18.24 61.33 -35.50
C LYS A 2 18.52 59.89 -34.99
N SER A 3 19.48 59.18 -35.57
CA SER A 3 19.83 57.82 -35.20
C SER A 3 20.46 57.73 -33.80
N LEU A 4 21.24 58.73 -33.40
CA LEU A 4 21.79 58.82 -32.04
C LEU A 4 20.73 59.12 -30.99
N ALA A 5 19.74 59.97 -31.30
CA ALA A 5 18.62 60.23 -30.40
C ALA A 5 17.76 58.98 -30.21
N ASN A 6 17.48 58.24 -31.28
CA ASN A 6 16.74 56.98 -31.18
C ASN A 6 17.50 55.94 -30.36
N ALA A 7 18.82 55.75 -30.61
CA ALA A 7 19.63 54.81 -29.83
C ALA A 7 19.71 55.21 -28.33
N PHE A 8 19.72 56.49 -28.00
CA PHE A 8 19.70 56.95 -26.60
C PHE A 8 18.35 56.66 -25.93
N ILE A 9 17.25 56.85 -26.66
CA ILE A 9 15.89 56.52 -26.18
C ILE A 9 15.77 55.01 -25.92
N GLU A 10 16.19 54.15 -26.86
CA GLU A 10 16.20 52.72 -26.72
C GLU A 10 17.04 52.25 -25.57
N LEU A 11 18.22 52.80 -25.38
CA LEU A 11 19.11 52.46 -24.26
C LEU A 11 18.47 52.86 -22.90
N THR A 12 17.79 53.99 -22.86
CA THR A 12 17.13 54.48 -21.63
C THR A 12 15.93 53.60 -21.26
N LEU A 13 15.14 53.22 -22.26
CA LEU A 13 14.01 52.32 -22.08
C LEU A 13 14.50 50.92 -21.63
N THR A 14 15.51 50.34 -22.29
CA THR A 14 16.07 49.05 -21.93
C THR A 14 16.66 49.06 -20.50
N LYS A 15 17.35 50.15 -20.09
CA LYS A 15 17.81 50.33 -18.73
C LYS A 15 16.72 50.41 -17.68
N ALA A 16 15.56 50.97 -18.03
CA ALA A 16 14.40 51.06 -17.16
C ALA A 16 13.68 49.71 -17.02
N GLU A 17 13.67 48.91 -18.06
CA GLU A 17 13.01 47.55 -18.11
C GLU A 17 13.86 46.46 -17.47
N LEU A 18 15.16 46.58 -17.50
CA LEU A 18 16.11 45.55 -17.01
C LEU A 18 15.88 45.12 -15.56
N PRO A 19 15.63 46.01 -14.57
CA PRO A 19 15.35 45.58 -13.20
C PRO A 19 14.08 44.76 -13.07
N GLY A 20 13.04 45.10 -13.84
CA GLY A 20 11.79 44.35 -13.91
C GLY A 20 11.97 42.94 -14.45
N ALA A 21 12.70 42.83 -15.55
CA ALA A 21 13.01 41.54 -16.17
C ALA A 21 13.88 40.64 -15.24
N GLN A 22 14.81 41.22 -14.50
CA GLN A 22 15.61 40.51 -13.49
C GLN A 22 14.76 40.01 -12.33
N GLN A 23 13.78 40.79 -11.87
CA GLN A 23 12.84 40.35 -10.83
C GLN A 23 11.93 39.22 -11.35
N GLU A 24 11.41 39.31 -12.57
CA GLU A 24 10.63 38.25 -13.20
C GLU A 24 11.44 36.96 -13.31
N LEU A 25 12.71 37.02 -13.73
CA LEU A 25 13.55 35.85 -13.80
C LEU A 25 13.77 35.21 -12.42
N THR A 26 14.15 36.01 -11.44
CA THR A 26 14.37 35.51 -10.06
C THR A 26 13.13 34.85 -9.48
N ALA A 27 11.94 35.45 -9.71
CA ALA A 27 10.67 34.88 -9.26
C ALA A 27 10.34 33.57 -10.02
N ALA A 28 10.59 33.51 -11.33
CA ALA A 28 10.36 32.32 -12.13
C ALA A 28 11.30 31.16 -11.77
N GLU A 29 12.58 31.45 -11.52
CA GLU A 29 13.55 30.47 -11.05
C GLU A 29 13.19 29.92 -9.65
N ALA A 30 12.73 30.77 -8.74
CA ALA A 30 12.25 30.35 -7.43
C ALA A 30 11.00 29.47 -7.54
N ALA A 31 10.03 29.83 -8.41
CA ALA A 31 8.84 29.03 -8.67
C ALA A 31 9.19 27.68 -9.29
N GLN A 32 10.14 27.64 -10.23
CA GLN A 32 10.65 26.40 -10.81
C GLN A 32 11.26 25.49 -9.72
N ALA A 33 12.12 26.02 -8.86
CA ALA A 33 12.75 25.25 -7.79
C ALA A 33 11.74 24.69 -6.77
N VAL A 34 10.62 25.37 -6.55
CA VAL A 34 9.50 24.88 -5.72
C VAL A 34 8.75 23.77 -6.44
N ALA A 35 8.43 23.94 -7.72
CA ALA A 35 7.71 22.95 -8.52
C ALA A 35 8.53 21.67 -8.71
N ASP A 36 9.85 21.80 -8.94
CA ASP A 36 10.75 20.64 -9.07
C ASP A 36 10.80 19.85 -7.75
N ARG A 37 10.94 20.51 -6.59
CA ARG A 37 10.90 19.84 -5.29
C ARG A 37 9.57 19.14 -5.02
N HIS A 38 8.47 19.82 -5.32
CA HIS A 38 7.15 19.20 -5.17
C HIS A 38 6.98 17.95 -6.02
N ASN A 39 7.46 17.97 -7.27
CA ASN A 39 7.46 16.81 -8.14
C ASN A 39 8.29 15.64 -7.55
N ASP A 40 9.47 15.92 -7.01
CA ASP A 40 10.33 14.92 -6.38
C ASP A 40 9.69 14.31 -5.12
N ASP A 41 9.05 15.16 -4.29
CA ASP A 41 8.34 14.73 -3.08
C ASP A 41 7.18 13.78 -3.43
N VAL A 42 6.36 14.14 -4.42
CA VAL A 42 5.23 13.32 -4.86
C VAL A 42 5.72 12.02 -5.51
N ALA A 43 6.78 12.06 -6.31
CA ALA A 43 7.38 10.87 -6.90
C ALA A 43 7.90 9.90 -5.83
N THR A 44 8.52 10.43 -4.77
CA THR A 44 8.98 9.65 -3.62
C THR A 44 7.79 9.02 -2.86
N ALA A 45 6.75 9.81 -2.59
CA ALA A 45 5.54 9.32 -1.94
C ALA A 45 4.85 8.21 -2.74
N LEU A 46 4.80 8.35 -4.07
CA LEU A 46 4.24 7.33 -4.96
C LEU A 46 5.07 6.03 -4.92
N ALA A 47 6.39 6.13 -4.95
CA ALA A 47 7.27 4.96 -4.86
C ALA A 47 7.09 4.20 -3.53
N ILE A 48 6.96 4.92 -2.41
CA ILE A 48 6.68 4.33 -1.10
C ILE A 48 5.30 3.66 -1.10
N ALA A 49 4.28 4.30 -1.63
CA ALA A 49 2.93 3.75 -1.68
C ALA A 49 2.87 2.48 -2.56
N GLN A 50 3.56 2.44 -3.69
CA GLN A 50 3.68 1.25 -4.54
C GLN A 50 4.40 0.10 -3.84
N ALA A 51 5.46 0.39 -3.08
CA ALA A 51 6.14 -0.62 -2.28
C ALA A 51 5.23 -1.18 -1.17
N ASN A 52 4.40 -0.34 -0.56
CA ASN A 52 3.42 -0.77 0.43
C ASN A 52 2.30 -1.59 -0.20
N GLU A 53 1.87 -1.26 -1.43
CA GLU A 53 0.90 -2.08 -2.19
C GLU A 53 1.45 -3.48 -2.45
N ALA A 54 2.69 -3.60 -2.89
CA ALA A 54 3.35 -4.89 -3.11
C ALA A 54 3.38 -5.72 -1.81
N LYS A 55 3.80 -5.13 -0.70
CA LYS A 55 3.81 -5.81 0.62
C LYS A 55 2.41 -6.25 1.06
N ALA A 56 1.39 -5.43 0.84
CA ALA A 56 0.02 -5.79 1.19
C ALA A 56 -0.52 -6.92 0.29
N ALA A 57 -0.14 -6.95 -0.98
CA ALA A 57 -0.48 -8.04 -1.90
C ALA A 57 0.20 -9.36 -1.49
N ASP A 58 1.48 -9.32 -1.13
CA ASP A 58 2.21 -10.49 -0.63
C ASP A 58 1.60 -11.01 0.68
N ALA A 59 1.23 -10.12 1.61
CA ALA A 59 0.56 -10.50 2.85
C ALA A 59 -0.80 -11.16 2.60
N LEU A 60 -1.55 -10.70 1.60
CA LEU A 60 -2.82 -11.33 1.20
C LEU A 60 -2.59 -12.73 0.60
N ALA A 61 -1.57 -12.89 -0.23
CA ALA A 61 -1.21 -14.19 -0.81
C ALA A 61 -0.81 -15.18 0.29
N GLN A 62 0.02 -14.76 1.25
CA GLN A 62 0.41 -15.59 2.39
C GLN A 62 -0.80 -15.99 3.25
N ASN A 63 -1.66 -15.04 3.61
CA ASN A 63 -2.88 -15.33 4.36
C ASN A 63 -3.82 -16.30 3.63
N SER A 64 -3.90 -16.20 2.30
CA SER A 64 -4.68 -17.12 1.47
C SER A 64 -4.11 -18.55 1.52
N HIS A 65 -2.79 -18.68 1.50
CA HIS A 65 -2.11 -19.96 1.65
C HIS A 65 -2.37 -20.57 3.05
N ASP A 66 -2.23 -19.77 4.11
CA ASP A 66 -2.48 -20.22 5.49
C ASP A 66 -3.94 -20.66 5.68
N ALA A 67 -4.89 -19.95 5.06
CA ALA A 67 -6.30 -20.31 5.07
C ALA A 67 -6.55 -21.64 4.35
N GLN A 68 -5.87 -21.89 3.23
CA GLN A 68 -5.95 -23.16 2.49
C GLN A 68 -5.40 -24.31 3.34
N GLU A 69 -4.22 -24.15 3.93
CA GLU A 69 -3.64 -25.18 4.82
C GLU A 69 -4.56 -25.49 6.00
N ALA A 70 -5.15 -24.48 6.64
CA ALA A 70 -6.08 -24.70 7.73
C ALA A 70 -7.37 -25.44 7.27
N GLN A 71 -7.85 -25.16 6.06
CA GLN A 71 -8.98 -25.88 5.47
C GLN A 71 -8.62 -27.35 5.16
N ASP A 72 -7.43 -27.59 4.60
CA ASP A 72 -6.97 -28.94 4.29
C ASP A 72 -6.77 -29.79 5.57
N GLN A 73 -6.24 -29.19 6.64
CA GLN A 73 -6.15 -29.83 7.95
C GLN A 73 -7.53 -30.21 8.50
N LEU A 74 -8.51 -29.30 8.40
CA LEU A 74 -9.88 -29.58 8.80
C LEU A 74 -10.51 -30.70 7.95
N GLY A 75 -10.27 -30.67 6.63
CA GLY A 75 -10.74 -31.71 5.71
C GLY A 75 -10.17 -33.08 6.04
N ASN A 76 -8.89 -33.16 6.38
CA ASN A 76 -8.24 -34.38 6.82
C ASN A 76 -8.82 -34.90 8.15
N MET A 77 -8.97 -34.01 9.15
CA MET A 77 -9.60 -34.36 10.42
C MET A 77 -11.05 -34.87 10.24
N ALA A 78 -11.82 -34.25 9.35
CA ALA A 78 -13.18 -34.68 9.06
C ALA A 78 -13.22 -36.07 8.38
N ARG A 79 -12.29 -36.31 7.44
CA ARG A 79 -12.15 -37.60 6.75
C ARG A 79 -11.75 -38.70 7.72
N ASP A 80 -10.78 -38.44 8.60
CA ASP A 80 -10.34 -39.39 9.61
C ASP A 80 -11.48 -39.75 10.60
N ALA A 81 -12.23 -38.74 11.03
CA ALA A 81 -13.38 -38.94 11.88
C ALA A 81 -14.49 -39.76 11.21
N TYR A 82 -14.70 -39.57 9.90
CA TYR A 82 -15.68 -40.35 9.11
C TYR A 82 -15.20 -41.80 8.90
N GLN A 83 -13.94 -42.01 8.54
CA GLN A 83 -13.34 -43.34 8.33
C GLN A 83 -13.31 -44.19 9.60
N GLN A 84 -13.14 -43.56 10.75
CA GLN A 84 -13.19 -44.22 12.06
C GLN A 84 -14.64 -44.55 12.52
N GLY A 85 -15.60 -44.44 11.64
CA GLY A 85 -16.98 -44.88 11.88
C GLY A 85 -17.87 -43.87 12.62
N GLY A 86 -17.48 -42.58 12.65
CA GLY A 86 -18.32 -41.54 13.29
C GLY A 86 -18.57 -41.85 14.78
N VAL A 87 -17.73 -42.68 15.40
CA VAL A 87 -17.97 -43.21 16.74
C VAL A 87 -17.94 -42.00 17.69
N SER A 88 -19.09 -41.73 18.28
CA SER A 88 -19.16 -40.74 19.35
C SER A 88 -18.08 -41.15 20.39
N GLY A 89 -17.22 -40.20 20.82
CA GLY A 89 -16.21 -40.49 21.82
C GLY A 89 -16.77 -41.24 23.05
N LEU A 90 -18.10 -41.16 23.21
CA LEU A 90 -18.85 -41.86 24.24
C LEU A 90 -18.80 -43.39 24.04
N SER A 91 -18.86 -43.90 22.81
CA SER A 91 -18.79 -45.37 22.56
C SER A 91 -17.39 -45.89 22.86
N ILE A 92 -16.33 -45.11 22.51
CA ILE A 92 -14.96 -45.47 22.85
C ILE A 92 -14.77 -45.50 24.38
N ALA A 93 -15.36 -44.57 25.12
CA ALA A 93 -15.32 -44.55 26.56
C ALA A 93 -16.08 -45.72 27.19
N LEU A 94 -17.22 -46.12 26.60
CA LEU A 94 -18.07 -47.25 27.06
C LEU A 94 -17.45 -48.64 26.80
N GLU A 95 -16.48 -48.73 25.89
CA GLU A 95 -15.70 -49.95 25.63
C GLU A 95 -14.52 -50.11 26.61
N ALA A 96 -14.37 -49.26 27.60
CA ALA A 96 -13.33 -49.32 28.59
C ALA A 96 -13.48 -50.60 29.45
N THR A 97 -12.34 -51.27 29.67
CA THR A 97 -12.29 -52.56 30.40
C THR A 97 -11.99 -52.39 31.91
N SER A 98 -11.68 -51.14 32.31
CA SER A 98 -11.44 -50.81 33.74
C SER A 98 -11.82 -49.32 33.99
N PRO A 99 -12.05 -48.92 35.28
CA PRO A 99 -12.26 -47.53 35.66
C PRO A 99 -11.13 -46.58 35.29
N GLU A 100 -9.88 -47.06 35.32
CA GLU A 100 -8.71 -46.29 34.92
C GLU A 100 -8.65 -46.09 33.41
N ASP A 101 -8.93 -47.16 32.66
CA ASP A 101 -9.02 -47.11 31.19
C ASP A 101 -10.14 -46.12 30.73
N PHE A 102 -11.28 -46.12 31.40
CA PHE A 102 -12.38 -45.18 31.15
C PHE A 102 -11.93 -43.75 31.39
N THR A 103 -11.26 -43.46 32.50
CA THR A 103 -10.78 -42.10 32.81
C THR A 103 -9.75 -41.62 31.80
N ASN A 104 -8.80 -42.46 31.40
CA ASN A 104 -7.80 -42.16 30.39
C ASN A 104 -8.42 -41.86 29.03
N ARG A 105 -9.42 -42.60 28.60
CA ARG A 105 -10.16 -42.39 27.36
C ARG A 105 -10.96 -41.08 27.39
N LEU A 106 -11.56 -40.70 28.52
CA LEU A 106 -12.23 -39.40 28.69
C LEU A 106 -11.26 -38.22 28.58
N VAL A 107 -10.07 -38.31 29.19
CA VAL A 107 -9.02 -37.29 29.09
C VAL A 107 -8.54 -37.16 27.64
N MET A 108 -8.36 -38.27 26.96
CA MET A 108 -7.95 -38.30 25.55
C MET A 108 -9.01 -37.65 24.66
N MET A 109 -10.30 -37.94 24.91
CA MET A 109 -11.43 -37.35 24.20
C MET A 109 -11.50 -35.81 24.43
N ASP A 110 -11.34 -35.35 25.68
CA ASP A 110 -11.31 -33.92 25.99
C ASP A 110 -10.16 -33.21 25.26
N THR A 111 -8.98 -33.87 25.19
CA THR A 111 -7.84 -33.35 24.44
C THR A 111 -8.13 -33.23 22.94
N VAL A 112 -8.74 -34.26 22.32
CA VAL A 112 -9.15 -34.24 20.91
C VAL A 112 -10.17 -33.13 20.65
N MET A 113 -11.17 -32.95 21.53
CA MET A 113 -12.17 -31.88 21.40
C MET A 113 -11.56 -30.49 21.53
N ARG A 114 -10.58 -30.31 22.42
CA ARG A 114 -9.84 -29.04 22.55
C ARG A 114 -9.01 -28.73 21.31
N VAL A 115 -8.31 -29.72 20.76
CA VAL A 115 -7.50 -29.56 19.53
C VAL A 115 -8.40 -29.19 18.36
N ARG A 116 -9.52 -29.89 18.15
CA ARG A 116 -10.51 -29.56 17.10
C ARG A 116 -11.07 -28.15 17.27
N GLY A 117 -11.40 -27.76 18.50
CA GLY A 117 -11.89 -26.41 18.79
C GLY A 117 -10.83 -25.33 18.56
N ALA A 118 -9.55 -25.64 18.84
CA ALA A 118 -8.45 -24.74 18.55
C ALA A 118 -8.24 -24.53 17.04
N THR A 119 -8.29 -25.61 16.26
CA THR A 119 -8.15 -25.55 14.79
C THR A 119 -9.27 -24.73 14.14
N LEU A 120 -10.54 -24.91 14.58
CA LEU A 120 -11.65 -24.09 14.10
C LEU A 120 -11.48 -22.62 14.42
N ARG A 121 -11.09 -22.28 15.64
CA ARG A 121 -10.79 -20.88 16.02
C ARG A 121 -9.62 -20.32 15.23
N GLY A 122 -8.59 -21.11 14.98
CA GLY A 122 -7.46 -20.74 14.14
C GLY A 122 -7.90 -20.34 12.73
N LEU A 123 -8.76 -21.14 12.08
CA LEU A 123 -9.31 -20.82 10.77
C LEU A 123 -10.15 -19.53 10.77
N ASP A 124 -10.96 -19.31 11.81
CA ASP A 124 -11.74 -18.06 11.92
C ASP A 124 -10.84 -16.85 12.09
N THR A 125 -9.74 -16.98 12.82
CA THR A 125 -8.72 -15.93 12.96
C THR A 125 -8.06 -15.62 11.64
N VAL A 126 -7.56 -16.63 10.91
CA VAL A 126 -6.93 -16.45 9.60
C VAL A 126 -7.88 -15.80 8.59
N ARG A 127 -9.17 -16.19 8.60
CA ARG A 127 -10.19 -15.56 7.75
C ARG A 127 -10.47 -14.10 8.14
N ALA A 128 -10.46 -13.78 9.43
CA ALA A 128 -10.63 -12.40 9.91
C ALA A 128 -9.43 -11.53 9.50
N GLU A 129 -8.21 -12.04 9.67
CA GLU A 129 -6.97 -11.40 9.22
C GLU A 129 -6.98 -11.17 7.72
N GLY A 130 -7.39 -12.18 6.93
CA GLY A 130 -7.50 -12.07 5.47
C GLY A 130 -8.42 -10.95 5.03
N ARG A 131 -9.57 -10.78 5.69
CA ARG A 131 -10.48 -9.65 5.40
C ARG A 131 -9.85 -8.30 5.74
N ALA A 132 -9.11 -8.21 6.84
CA ALA A 132 -8.41 -6.99 7.23
C ALA A 132 -7.28 -6.64 6.25
N VAL A 133 -6.48 -7.62 5.85
CA VAL A 133 -5.41 -7.44 4.84
C VAL A 133 -5.99 -7.05 3.48
N GLN A 134 -7.08 -7.66 3.06
CA GLN A 134 -7.78 -7.29 1.81
C GLN A 134 -8.31 -5.86 1.86
N ALA A 135 -8.93 -5.45 2.96
CA ALA A 135 -9.40 -4.07 3.14
C ALA A 135 -8.22 -3.07 3.12
N HIS A 136 -7.10 -3.41 3.76
CA HIS A 136 -5.88 -2.61 3.72
C HIS A 136 -5.33 -2.48 2.30
N LEU A 137 -5.25 -3.56 1.53
CA LEU A 137 -4.79 -3.55 0.14
C LEU A 137 -5.67 -2.63 -0.74
N VAL A 138 -7.00 -2.67 -0.55
CA VAL A 138 -7.92 -1.77 -1.27
C VAL A 138 -7.62 -0.31 -0.94
N ALA A 139 -7.42 0.04 0.34
CA ALA A 139 -7.09 1.39 0.75
C ALA A 139 -5.75 1.87 0.18
N VAL A 140 -4.71 1.02 0.20
CA VAL A 140 -3.40 1.35 -0.38
C VAL A 140 -3.49 1.54 -1.89
N ARG A 141 -4.27 0.73 -2.61
CA ARG A 141 -4.50 0.90 -4.05
C ARG A 141 -5.18 2.22 -4.37
N GLN A 142 -6.15 2.65 -3.58
CA GLN A 142 -6.78 3.96 -3.72
C GLN A 142 -5.75 5.09 -3.52
N GLN A 143 -4.90 4.98 -2.51
CA GLN A 143 -3.82 5.94 -2.28
C GLN A 143 -2.81 5.99 -3.44
N VAL A 144 -2.42 4.85 -4.00
CA VAL A 144 -1.55 4.78 -5.18
C VAL A 144 -2.21 5.45 -6.39
N ALA A 145 -3.50 5.22 -6.61
CA ALA A 145 -4.23 5.85 -7.71
C ALA A 145 -4.28 7.39 -7.57
N GLU A 146 -4.53 7.89 -6.37
CA GLU A 146 -4.52 9.32 -6.07
C GLU A 146 -3.13 9.93 -6.26
N LEU A 147 -2.08 9.29 -5.73
CA LEU A 147 -0.70 9.75 -5.87
C LEU A 147 -0.22 9.74 -7.33
N LYS A 148 -0.71 8.85 -8.18
CA LYS A 148 -0.44 8.88 -9.62
C LYS A 148 -1.00 10.13 -10.28
N LEU A 149 -2.24 10.50 -9.96
CA LEU A 149 -2.84 11.74 -10.46
C LEU A 149 -2.08 12.98 -9.96
N GLN A 150 -1.67 12.97 -8.70
CA GLN A 150 -0.86 14.05 -8.13
C GLN A 150 0.52 14.13 -8.80
N ALA A 151 1.17 13.01 -9.11
CA ALA A 151 2.44 12.96 -9.80
C ALA A 151 2.35 13.50 -11.23
N GLU A 152 1.29 13.16 -11.97
CA GLU A 152 1.04 13.72 -13.30
C GLU A 152 0.84 15.24 -13.24
N ALA A 153 0.06 15.74 -12.27
CA ALA A 153 -0.15 17.16 -12.08
C ALA A 153 1.13 17.90 -11.66
N ALA A 154 1.92 17.33 -10.74
CA ALA A 154 3.19 17.90 -10.29
C ALA A 154 4.21 17.97 -11.43
N LEU A 155 4.28 16.93 -12.26
CA LEU A 155 5.14 16.90 -13.45
C LEU A 155 4.75 17.99 -14.44
N ALA A 156 3.45 18.17 -14.71
CA ALA A 156 2.95 19.21 -15.60
C ALA A 156 3.25 20.63 -15.05
N GLN A 157 3.10 20.82 -13.74
CA GLN A 157 3.46 22.08 -13.08
C GLN A 157 4.96 22.37 -13.16
N ALA A 158 5.80 21.39 -12.93
CA ALA A 158 7.25 21.54 -13.05
C ALA A 158 7.67 21.90 -14.48
N ALA A 159 7.07 21.26 -15.50
CA ALA A 159 7.30 21.59 -16.90
C ALA A 159 6.89 23.04 -17.22
N ALA A 160 5.67 23.47 -16.83
CA ALA A 160 5.20 24.84 -17.03
C ALA A 160 6.08 25.89 -16.32
N ALA A 161 6.56 25.58 -15.12
CA ALA A 161 7.45 26.48 -14.39
C ALA A 161 8.81 26.62 -15.08
N ARG A 162 9.35 25.51 -15.62
CA ARG A 162 10.60 25.55 -16.44
C ARG A 162 10.44 26.38 -17.70
N ASP A 163 9.30 26.24 -18.41
CA ASP A 163 9.00 27.02 -19.60
C ASP A 163 8.90 28.51 -19.27
N THR A 164 8.27 28.84 -18.15
CA THR A 164 8.15 30.22 -17.66
C THR A 164 9.51 30.82 -17.33
N ALA A 165 10.38 30.05 -16.64
CA ALA A 165 11.73 30.50 -16.32
C ALA A 165 12.60 30.67 -17.58
N ALA A 166 12.47 29.76 -18.56
CA ALA A 166 13.15 29.88 -19.85
C ALA A 166 12.69 31.11 -20.63
N ALA A 167 11.37 31.40 -20.64
CA ALA A 167 10.84 32.60 -21.28
C ALA A 167 11.28 33.90 -20.60
N ALA A 168 11.33 33.92 -19.26
CA ALA A 168 11.84 35.08 -18.52
C ALA A 168 13.34 35.32 -18.78
N LYS A 169 14.13 34.25 -18.93
CA LYS A 169 15.55 34.35 -19.27
C LYS A 169 15.79 34.93 -20.67
N THR A 170 14.89 34.64 -21.62
CA THR A 170 15.01 35.15 -23.01
C THR A 170 14.67 36.63 -23.15
N LYS A 171 14.02 37.23 -22.14
CA LYS A 171 13.71 38.66 -22.10
C LYS A 171 14.87 39.55 -21.61
N LEU A 172 15.88 38.93 -21.01
CA LEU A 172 17.12 39.59 -20.55
C LEU A 172 18.19 39.64 -21.63
#